data_87542cc26534ed915c63aea1d9994132
#
_entry.id   87542cc26534ed915c63aea1d9994132
#
_cell.length_a   1.000
_cell.length_b   1.000
_cell.length_c   1.000
_cell.angle_alpha   90.00
_cell.angle_beta   90.00
_cell.angle_gamma   90.00
#
_symmetry.space_group_name_H-M   'P 1'
#
loop_
_entity.id
_entity.type
_entity.pdbx_description
1 polymer ?
#
loop_
_entity_poly.entity_id
_entity_poly.type
_entity_poly.pdbx_seq_one_letter_code
_entity_poly.pdbx_strand_id
1 'polypeptide(L)'
;FSDYGLALFGVLMLAAWWRARGTGEQHMARALAAPVIVVVVYAADVLLKSAVAENRPCRTLHTVTVEACPGAGDWSFPSNHAVIAGAAAMALALADRQLGRIAAVAAVLMAVSRVWIGVHYPHDVAVGLALGAALAWALVRLADRAAPLVGRMAESRFRGLVTRA
;
A
#
# COMPACT_ATOMS: atom_id res chain seq x y z
N PHE A 1 -12.68 11.59 3.32
CA PHE A 1 -12.60 10.79 2.08
C PHE A 1 -11.29 10.00 1.99
N SER A 2 -10.21 10.57 2.49
CA SER A 2 -8.87 9.98 2.41
C SER A 2 -8.72 8.68 3.18
N ASP A 3 -9.17 8.65 4.43
CA ASP A 3 -9.06 7.49 5.30
C ASP A 3 -9.93 6.32 4.82
N TYR A 4 -11.14 6.62 4.32
CA TYR A 4 -12.00 5.60 3.72
C TYR A 4 -11.40 4.99 2.45
N GLY A 5 -10.64 5.76 1.67
CA GLY A 5 -9.93 5.26 0.51
C GLY A 5 -8.86 4.23 0.87
N LEU A 6 -8.17 4.42 2.01
CA LEU A 6 -7.20 3.44 2.51
C LEU A 6 -7.88 2.15 3.01
N ALA A 7 -9.07 2.24 3.59
CA ALA A 7 -9.82 1.06 4.03
C ALA A 7 -10.16 0.11 2.87
N LEU A 8 -10.38 0.63 1.66
CA LEU A 8 -10.60 -0.19 0.46
C LEU A 8 -9.44 -1.16 0.22
N PHE A 9 -8.18 -0.71 0.35
CA PHE A 9 -7.03 -1.59 0.17
C PHE A 9 -7.00 -2.71 1.23
N GLY A 10 -7.39 -2.41 2.48
CA GLY A 10 -7.56 -3.42 3.52
C GLY A 10 -8.61 -4.48 3.16
N VAL A 11 -9.77 -4.05 2.64
CA VAL A 11 -10.81 -4.96 2.17
C VAL A 11 -10.32 -5.83 1.01
N LEU A 12 -9.59 -5.25 0.05
CA LEU A 12 -9.00 -6.00 -1.07
C LEU A 12 -7.95 -7.01 -0.60
N MET A 13 -7.16 -6.69 0.43
CA MET A 13 -6.21 -7.63 1.03
C MET A 13 -6.90 -8.78 1.75
N LEU A 14 -7.99 -8.52 2.48
CA LEU A 14 -8.83 -9.56 3.07
C LEU A 14 -9.44 -10.47 1.99
N ALA A 15 -9.92 -9.88 0.90
CA ALA A 15 -10.42 -10.65 -0.24
C ALA A 15 -9.32 -11.49 -0.90
N ALA A 16 -8.11 -10.96 -1.04
CA ALA A 16 -6.95 -11.69 -1.57
C ALA A 16 -6.59 -12.88 -0.68
N TRP A 17 -6.51 -12.66 0.63
CA TRP A 17 -6.29 -13.75 1.58
C TRP A 17 -7.39 -14.81 1.49
N TRP A 18 -8.67 -14.40 1.45
CA TRP A 18 -9.79 -15.34 1.34
C TRP A 18 -9.72 -16.17 0.06
N ARG A 19 -9.40 -15.55 -1.06
CA ARG A 19 -9.28 -16.22 -2.37
C ARG A 19 -8.05 -17.11 -2.45
N ALA A 20 -6.95 -16.74 -1.78
CA ALA A 20 -5.70 -17.50 -1.77
C ALA A 20 -5.82 -18.82 -1.01
N ARG A 21 -6.81 -18.99 -0.12
CA ARG A 21 -7.01 -20.24 0.62
C ARG A 21 -7.32 -21.40 -0.35
N GLY A 22 -6.42 -22.37 -0.38
CA GLY A 22 -6.53 -23.55 -1.25
C GLY A 22 -6.00 -23.36 -2.68
N THR A 23 -5.34 -22.23 -3.01
CA THR A 23 -4.75 -21.99 -4.35
C THR A 23 -3.25 -22.26 -4.43
N GLY A 24 -2.62 -22.64 -3.32
CA GLY A 24 -1.19 -22.96 -3.24
C GLY A 24 -0.41 -22.03 -2.31
N GLU A 25 0.72 -22.52 -1.83
CA GLU A 25 1.53 -21.91 -0.78
C GLU A 25 2.04 -20.54 -1.16
N GLN A 26 2.46 -20.35 -2.40
CA GLN A 26 3.02 -19.08 -2.87
C GLN A 26 1.96 -17.94 -2.90
N HIS A 27 0.76 -18.22 -3.42
CA HIS A 27 -0.32 -17.25 -3.43
C HIS A 27 -0.75 -16.87 -2.02
N MET A 28 -0.83 -17.85 -1.13
CA MET A 28 -1.15 -17.62 0.27
C MET A 28 -0.04 -16.81 0.97
N ALA A 29 1.23 -17.13 0.74
CA ALA A 29 2.36 -16.38 1.31
C ALA A 29 2.32 -14.91 0.90
N ARG A 30 2.06 -14.62 -0.38
CA ARG A 30 1.91 -13.25 -0.89
C ARG A 30 0.71 -12.53 -0.28
N ALA A 31 -0.44 -13.20 -0.17
CA ALA A 31 -1.65 -12.61 0.42
C ALA A 31 -1.46 -12.27 1.90
N LEU A 32 -0.80 -13.14 2.67
CA LEU A 32 -0.47 -12.89 4.08
C LEU A 32 0.59 -11.81 4.26
N ALA A 33 1.57 -11.75 3.35
CA ALA A 33 2.63 -10.76 3.40
C ALA A 33 2.15 -9.34 3.01
N ALA A 34 1.11 -9.21 2.18
CA ALA A 34 0.68 -7.94 1.63
C ALA A 34 0.45 -6.84 2.69
N PRO A 35 -0.32 -7.05 3.77
CA PRO A 35 -0.50 -6.02 4.80
C PRO A 35 0.80 -5.67 5.53
N VAL A 36 1.66 -6.66 5.80
CA VAL A 36 2.96 -6.44 6.45
C VAL A 36 3.87 -5.60 5.55
N ILE A 37 3.91 -5.92 4.26
CA ILE A 37 4.69 -5.17 3.26
C ILE A 37 4.26 -3.71 3.21
N VAL A 38 2.96 -3.43 3.20
CA VAL A 38 2.45 -2.05 3.20
C VAL A 38 2.89 -1.30 4.45
N VAL A 39 2.84 -1.92 5.63
CA VAL A 39 3.32 -1.30 6.87
C VAL A 39 4.81 -1.01 6.83
N VAL A 40 5.63 -1.95 6.34
CA VAL A 40 7.08 -1.77 6.21
C VAL A 40 7.41 -0.64 5.22
N VAL A 41 6.73 -0.61 4.08
CA VAL A 41 6.92 0.44 3.06
C VAL A 41 6.50 1.81 3.61
N TYR A 42 5.40 1.88 4.35
CA TYR A 42 4.96 3.12 5.00
C TYR A 42 5.99 3.59 6.06
N ALA A 43 6.55 2.69 6.85
CA ALA A 43 7.58 3.05 7.82
C ALA A 43 8.84 3.62 7.14
N ALA A 44 9.26 3.02 6.02
CA ALA A 44 10.37 3.54 5.21
C ALA A 44 10.06 4.93 4.62
N ASP A 45 8.82 5.14 4.18
CA ASP A 45 8.34 6.44 3.67
C ASP A 45 8.40 7.53 4.73
N VAL A 46 7.97 7.25 5.96
CA VAL A 46 8.04 8.21 7.09
C VAL A 46 9.47 8.67 7.34
N LEU A 47 10.45 7.77 7.26
CA LEU A 47 11.87 8.10 7.40
C LEU A 47 12.36 8.98 6.25
N LEU A 48 12.03 8.61 5.01
CA LEU A 48 12.38 9.38 3.82
C LEU A 48 11.77 10.77 3.86
N LYS A 49 10.50 10.87 4.21
CA LYS A 49 9.76 12.14 4.35
C LYS A 49 10.45 13.09 5.34
N SER A 50 10.90 12.56 6.47
CA SER A 50 11.61 13.35 7.48
C SER A 50 12.98 13.83 7.00
N ALA A 51 13.64 13.06 6.13
CA ALA A 51 14.95 13.42 5.58
C ALA A 51 14.86 14.50 4.49
N VAL A 52 13.81 14.46 3.65
CA VAL A 52 13.61 15.45 2.56
C VAL A 52 13.01 16.74 3.08
N ALA A 53 12.07 16.69 4.00
CA ALA A 53 11.45 17.83 4.69
C ALA A 53 10.86 18.90 3.74
N GLU A 54 10.18 18.48 2.65
CA GLU A 54 9.57 19.40 1.69
C GLU A 54 8.27 20.01 2.24
N ASN A 55 8.12 21.33 2.13
CA ASN A 55 6.91 22.02 2.55
C ASN A 55 5.74 21.74 1.60
N ARG A 56 4.53 21.65 2.15
CA ARG A 56 3.30 21.42 1.38
C ARG A 56 2.89 22.63 0.54
N PRO A 57 2.22 22.42 -0.64
CA PRO A 57 1.75 23.53 -1.49
C PRO A 57 0.84 24.51 -0.74
N CYS A 58 0.00 24.03 0.17
CA CYS A 58 -0.87 24.90 0.97
C CYS A 58 -0.11 25.89 1.89
N ARG A 59 1.16 25.59 2.24
CA ARG A 59 2.01 26.48 3.04
C ARG A 59 2.85 27.41 2.18
N THR A 60 3.36 26.92 1.06
CA THR A 60 4.25 27.72 0.19
C THR A 60 3.48 28.63 -0.75
N LEU A 61 2.34 28.18 -1.26
CA LEU A 61 1.53 28.91 -2.24
C LEU A 61 0.31 29.61 -1.60
N HIS A 62 0.07 29.38 -0.31
CA HIS A 62 -1.09 29.90 0.41
C HIS A 62 -2.43 29.62 -0.29
N THR A 63 -2.52 28.47 -0.96
CA THR A 63 -3.71 28.07 -1.71
C THR A 63 -4.82 27.62 -0.77
N VAL A 64 -6.06 27.88 -1.15
CA VAL A 64 -7.22 27.31 -0.47
C VAL A 64 -7.26 25.82 -0.72
N THR A 65 -7.34 25.04 0.35
CA THR A 65 -7.44 23.58 0.29
C THR A 65 -8.83 23.11 0.68
N VAL A 66 -9.26 21.95 0.16
CA VAL A 66 -10.55 21.35 0.52
C VAL A 66 -10.52 20.77 1.94
N GLU A 67 -9.36 20.28 2.37
CA GLU A 67 -9.10 19.81 3.75
C GLU A 67 -8.18 20.82 4.44
N ALA A 68 -8.19 20.85 5.77
CA ALA A 68 -7.26 21.69 6.53
C ALA A 68 -5.81 21.34 6.16
N CYS A 69 -4.99 22.40 5.95
CA CYS A 69 -3.56 22.21 5.68
C CYS A 69 -2.90 21.49 6.86
N PRO A 70 -2.23 20.34 6.64
CA PRO A 70 -1.61 19.56 7.71
C PRO A 70 -0.61 20.38 8.54
N GLY A 71 -0.40 19.98 9.80
CA GLY A 71 0.42 20.71 10.77
C GLY A 71 1.87 20.94 10.36
N ALA A 72 2.59 21.82 11.07
CA ALA A 72 4.02 22.01 10.88
C ALA A 72 4.78 20.70 11.16
N GLY A 73 5.75 20.34 10.31
CA GLY A 73 6.49 19.07 10.40
C GLY A 73 5.80 17.88 9.71
N ASP A 74 4.58 18.04 9.24
CA ASP A 74 3.98 17.05 8.34
C ASP A 74 4.31 17.41 6.88
N TRP A 75 5.45 16.91 6.43
CA TRP A 75 6.07 17.22 5.15
C TRP A 75 5.28 16.71 3.94
N SER A 76 5.54 17.28 2.76
CA SER A 76 4.83 16.95 1.53
C SER A 76 5.35 15.68 0.86
N PHE A 77 6.66 15.60 0.65
CA PHE A 77 7.31 14.58 -0.17
C PHE A 77 7.90 13.41 0.64
N PRO A 78 7.67 12.18 0.19
CA PRO A 78 6.66 11.75 -0.75
C PRO A 78 5.26 11.71 -0.11
N SER A 79 4.20 11.50 -0.89
CA SER A 79 2.85 11.39 -0.36
C SER A 79 2.60 10.03 0.29
N ASN A 80 2.38 9.98 1.61
CA ASN A 80 2.07 8.74 2.36
C ASN A 80 0.92 7.94 1.74
N HIS A 81 -0.17 8.63 1.36
CA HIS A 81 -1.33 7.98 0.73
C HIS A 81 -0.96 7.33 -0.61
N ALA A 82 -0.14 8.00 -1.42
CA ALA A 82 0.31 7.45 -2.69
C ALA A 82 1.29 6.28 -2.50
N VAL A 83 2.20 6.36 -1.52
CA VAL A 83 3.12 5.25 -1.19
C VAL A 83 2.36 4.02 -0.73
N ILE A 84 1.42 4.17 0.21
CA ILE A 84 0.56 3.08 0.71
C ILE A 84 -0.25 2.48 -0.45
N ALA A 85 -0.88 3.32 -1.28
CA ALA A 85 -1.70 2.88 -2.39
C ALA A 85 -0.88 2.15 -3.46
N GLY A 86 0.32 2.66 -3.81
CA GLY A 86 1.25 2.01 -4.73
C GLY A 86 1.74 0.66 -4.22
N ALA A 87 2.10 0.60 -2.94
CA ALA A 87 2.53 -0.65 -2.29
C ALA A 87 1.40 -1.69 -2.26
N ALA A 88 0.20 -1.28 -1.87
CA ALA A 88 -0.97 -2.15 -1.82
C ALA A 88 -1.34 -2.68 -3.22
N ALA A 89 -1.36 -1.81 -4.23
CA ALA A 89 -1.67 -2.20 -5.61
C ALA A 89 -0.67 -3.23 -6.15
N MET A 90 0.63 -3.02 -5.91
CA MET A 90 1.67 -3.95 -6.37
C MET A 90 1.61 -5.28 -5.61
N ALA A 91 1.48 -5.27 -4.28
CA ALA A 91 1.38 -6.49 -3.48
C ALA A 91 0.15 -7.31 -3.89
N LEU A 92 -1.00 -6.66 -4.10
CA LEU A 92 -2.22 -7.30 -4.58
C LEU A 92 -2.07 -7.83 -6.00
N ALA A 93 -1.43 -7.10 -6.91
CA ALA A 93 -1.23 -7.54 -8.30
C ALA A 93 -0.39 -8.83 -8.40
N LEU A 94 0.54 -9.01 -7.47
CA LEU A 94 1.38 -10.21 -7.37
C LEU A 94 0.69 -11.38 -6.65
N ALA A 95 -0.29 -11.09 -5.77
CA ALA A 95 -1.08 -12.09 -5.08
C ALA A 95 -2.32 -12.53 -5.89
N ASP A 96 -3.05 -11.58 -6.48
CA ASP A 96 -4.25 -11.78 -7.30
C ASP A 96 -4.36 -10.69 -8.35
N ARG A 97 -4.22 -11.07 -9.62
CA ARG A 97 -4.19 -10.11 -10.74
C ARG A 97 -5.48 -9.28 -10.88
N GLN A 98 -6.64 -9.83 -10.55
CA GLN A 98 -7.91 -9.13 -10.65
C GLN A 98 -8.03 -8.06 -9.57
N LEU A 99 -7.75 -8.43 -8.31
CA LEU A 99 -7.75 -7.49 -7.18
C LEU A 99 -6.67 -6.42 -7.34
N GLY A 100 -5.50 -6.80 -7.88
CA GLY A 100 -4.44 -5.86 -8.21
C GLY A 100 -4.83 -4.81 -9.25
N ARG A 101 -5.62 -5.15 -10.27
CA ARG A 101 -6.14 -4.17 -11.24
C ARG A 101 -7.09 -3.18 -10.57
N ILE A 102 -8.00 -3.66 -9.72
CA ILE A 102 -8.91 -2.80 -8.96
C ILE A 102 -8.10 -1.87 -8.05
N ALA A 103 -7.12 -2.42 -7.34
CA ALA A 103 -6.24 -1.65 -6.47
C ALA A 103 -5.40 -0.61 -7.24
N ALA A 104 -4.93 -0.94 -8.45
CA ALA A 104 -4.18 0.01 -9.28
C ALA A 104 -5.04 1.22 -9.70
N VAL A 105 -6.28 0.98 -10.11
CA VAL A 105 -7.22 2.07 -10.41
C VAL A 105 -7.49 2.91 -9.17
N ALA A 106 -7.75 2.27 -8.02
CA ALA A 106 -7.95 2.96 -6.76
C ALA A 106 -6.71 3.77 -6.33
N ALA A 107 -5.51 3.26 -6.57
CA ALA A 107 -4.25 3.95 -6.25
C ALA A 107 -4.06 5.22 -7.08
N VAL A 108 -4.38 5.18 -8.38
CA VAL A 108 -4.35 6.36 -9.24
C VAL A 108 -5.38 7.39 -8.78
N LEU A 109 -6.61 6.97 -8.50
CA LEU A 109 -7.66 7.87 -8.00
C LEU A 109 -7.26 8.50 -6.65
N MET A 110 -6.66 7.72 -5.76
CA MET A 110 -6.12 8.22 -4.49
C MET A 110 -5.04 9.30 -4.74
N ALA A 111 -4.08 9.04 -5.62
CA ALA A 111 -3.02 9.97 -5.94
C ALA A 111 -3.57 11.29 -6.52
N VAL A 112 -4.49 11.20 -7.49
CA VAL A 112 -5.16 12.37 -8.07
C VAL A 112 -5.91 13.16 -7.00
N SER A 113 -6.61 12.49 -6.09
CA SER A 113 -7.34 13.17 -5.00
C SER A 113 -6.43 14.00 -4.10
N ARG A 114 -5.19 13.55 -3.83
CA ARG A 114 -4.22 14.30 -3.00
C ARG A 114 -3.74 15.60 -3.63
N VAL A 115 -3.60 15.60 -4.96
CA VAL A 115 -3.28 16.82 -5.72
C VAL A 115 -4.51 17.72 -5.78
N TRP A 116 -5.69 17.14 -6.07
CA TRP A 116 -6.94 17.89 -6.21
C TRP A 116 -7.31 18.68 -4.96
N ILE A 117 -7.14 18.09 -3.78
CA ILE A 117 -7.43 18.78 -2.52
C ILE A 117 -6.36 19.82 -2.12
N GLY A 118 -5.25 19.92 -2.87
CA GLY A 118 -4.24 20.99 -2.70
C GLY A 118 -3.19 20.72 -1.61
N VAL A 119 -3.08 19.49 -1.10
CA VAL A 119 -2.14 19.15 0.01
C VAL A 119 -0.83 18.53 -0.45
N HIS A 120 -0.73 18.10 -1.71
CA HIS A 120 0.47 17.51 -2.32
C HIS A 120 0.72 18.07 -3.72
N TYR A 121 2.00 18.14 -4.08
CA TYR A 121 2.42 18.41 -5.46
C TYR A 121 2.22 17.17 -6.33
N PRO A 122 2.08 17.32 -7.67
CA PRO A 122 2.00 16.17 -8.57
C PRO A 122 3.18 15.21 -8.47
N HIS A 123 4.39 15.72 -8.23
CA HIS A 123 5.57 14.87 -8.09
C HIS A 123 5.57 14.04 -6.79
N ASP A 124 4.99 14.55 -5.68
CA ASP A 124 4.87 13.80 -4.42
C ASP A 124 4.11 12.51 -4.61
N VAL A 125 2.99 12.59 -5.35
CA VAL A 125 2.12 11.45 -5.57
C VAL A 125 2.67 10.51 -6.64
N ALA A 126 3.30 11.04 -7.68
CA ALA A 126 3.92 10.24 -8.74
C ALA A 126 5.09 9.41 -8.18
N VAL A 127 5.99 10.06 -7.45
CA VAL A 127 7.11 9.38 -6.78
C VAL A 127 6.60 8.45 -5.70
N GLY A 128 5.60 8.86 -4.91
CA GLY A 128 4.99 8.02 -3.89
C GLY A 128 4.43 6.71 -4.44
N LEU A 129 3.65 6.76 -5.53
CA LEU A 129 3.15 5.55 -6.21
C LEU A 129 4.28 4.65 -6.70
N ALA A 130 5.27 5.23 -7.38
CA ALA A 130 6.39 4.48 -7.95
C ALA A 130 7.25 3.84 -6.86
N LEU A 131 7.59 4.59 -5.80
CA LEU A 131 8.37 4.11 -4.66
C LEU A 131 7.63 2.99 -3.93
N GLY A 132 6.35 3.20 -3.61
CA GLY A 132 5.52 2.20 -2.95
C GLY A 132 5.46 0.90 -3.75
N ALA A 133 5.21 1.00 -5.07
CA ALA A 133 5.16 -0.17 -5.94
C ALA A 133 6.52 -0.89 -6.05
N ALA A 134 7.62 -0.15 -6.20
CA ALA A 134 8.96 -0.73 -6.33
C ALA A 134 9.40 -1.47 -5.06
N LEU A 135 9.21 -0.85 -3.89
CA LEU A 135 9.54 -1.47 -2.61
C LEU A 135 8.66 -2.70 -2.34
N ALA A 136 7.36 -2.61 -2.61
CA ALA A 136 6.45 -3.75 -2.44
C ALA A 136 6.81 -4.90 -3.39
N TRP A 137 7.17 -4.62 -4.64
CA TRP A 137 7.66 -5.64 -5.58
C TRP A 137 8.86 -6.38 -5.03
N ALA A 138 9.87 -5.66 -4.52
CA ALA A 138 11.07 -6.27 -3.95
C ALA A 138 10.74 -7.12 -2.70
N LEU A 139 9.89 -6.60 -1.81
CA LEU A 139 9.50 -7.31 -0.58
C LEU A 139 8.63 -8.54 -0.85
N VAL A 140 7.75 -8.52 -1.86
CA VAL A 140 6.99 -9.71 -2.27
C VAL A 140 7.93 -10.80 -2.77
N ARG A 141 8.98 -10.45 -3.54
CA ARG A 141 10.00 -11.42 -3.96
C ARG A 141 10.73 -12.06 -2.77
N LEU A 142 10.92 -11.30 -1.71
CA LEU A 142 11.46 -11.86 -0.47
C LEU A 142 10.44 -12.75 0.24
N ALA A 143 9.17 -12.35 0.27
CA ALA A 143 8.09 -13.14 0.86
C ALA A 143 7.85 -14.48 0.13
N ASP A 144 8.15 -14.57 -1.16
CA ASP A 144 8.08 -15.83 -1.92
C ASP A 144 8.99 -16.93 -1.31
N ARG A 145 10.09 -16.54 -0.64
CA ARG A 145 10.98 -17.47 0.07
C ARG A 145 10.33 -18.06 1.33
N ALA A 146 9.28 -17.44 1.84
CA ALA A 146 8.51 -17.91 2.99
C ALA A 146 7.37 -18.88 2.61
N ALA A 147 7.14 -19.15 1.32
CA ALA A 147 6.08 -20.06 0.87
C ALA A 147 6.13 -21.45 1.54
N PRO A 148 7.31 -22.10 1.74
CA PRO A 148 7.38 -23.39 2.44
C PRO A 148 6.89 -23.33 3.91
N LEU A 149 6.96 -22.16 4.55
CA LEU A 149 6.43 -21.99 5.91
C LEU A 149 4.89 -22.06 5.92
N VAL A 150 4.25 -21.57 4.87
CA VAL A 150 2.79 -21.66 4.69
C VAL A 150 2.36 -23.11 4.52
N GLY A 151 3.15 -23.95 3.80
CA GLY A 151 2.93 -25.38 3.71
C GLY A 151 2.91 -26.06 5.08
N ARG A 152 3.89 -25.74 5.95
CA ARG A 152 3.93 -26.24 7.34
C ARG A 152 2.73 -25.76 8.18
N MET A 153 2.24 -24.54 7.93
CA MET A 153 1.04 -24.05 8.61
C MET A 153 -0.20 -24.84 8.23
N ALA A 154 -0.30 -25.32 6.97
CA ALA A 154 -1.40 -26.15 6.51
C ALA A 154 -1.47 -27.51 7.22
N GLU A 155 -0.35 -28.00 7.76
CA GLU A 155 -0.24 -29.24 8.54
C GLU A 155 -0.37 -29.03 10.05
N SER A 156 -0.51 -27.76 10.49
CA SER A 156 -0.54 -27.37 11.91
C SER A 156 -1.94 -26.96 12.35
N ARG A 157 -2.06 -26.55 13.65
CA ARG A 157 -3.26 -25.92 14.22
C ARG A 157 -3.74 -24.66 13.46
N PHE A 158 -2.87 -24.07 12.64
CA PHE A 158 -3.17 -22.88 11.84
C PHE A 158 -3.75 -23.21 10.45
N ARG A 159 -4.06 -24.49 10.19
CA ARG A 159 -4.64 -24.96 8.92
C ARG A 159 -5.81 -24.10 8.45
N GLY A 160 -6.75 -23.76 9.34
CA GLY A 160 -7.93 -22.95 9.00
C GLY A 160 -7.64 -21.55 8.47
N LEU A 161 -6.42 -21.01 8.69
CA LEU A 161 -6.01 -19.71 8.15
C LEU A 161 -5.53 -19.78 6.69
N VAL A 162 -5.02 -20.94 6.26
CA VAL A 162 -4.33 -21.10 4.98
C VAL A 162 -5.02 -22.07 4.02
N THR A 163 -5.94 -22.91 4.50
CA THR A 163 -6.74 -23.83 3.67
C THR A 163 -8.22 -23.48 3.74
N ARG A 164 -8.98 -23.93 2.74
CA ARG A 164 -10.44 -24.00 2.84
C ARG A 164 -10.81 -25.28 3.60
N ALA A 165 -11.80 -25.18 4.48
CA ALA A 165 -12.43 -26.34 5.09
C ALA A 165 -13.19 -27.13 4.02
#